data_87ab4d453f883b76e7801c75cc636b4a
#
_entry.id   87ab4d453f883b76e7801c75cc636b4a
#
_cell.length_a   1.000
_cell.length_b   1.000
_cell.length_c   1.000
_cell.angle_alpha   90.00
_cell.angle_beta   90.00
_cell.angle_gamma   90.00
#
_symmetry.space_group_name_H-M   'P 1'
#
loop_
_entity.id
_entity.type
_entity.pdbx_description
1 polymer ?
#
loop_
_entity_poly.entity_id
_entity_poly.type
_entity_poly.pdbx_seq_one_letter_code
_entity_poly.pdbx_strand_id
1 'polypeptide(L)'
;MKFYEFIESLQSLNPNKIIMIKTGAFFNSIGRDAIILEYTLGLKRSCFAKGLCKVGFPVSYVRDNLEEIKKRLKDKNLGIIIYDEVKNGRYK
;
A
#
# COMPACT_ATOMS: atom_id res chain seq x y z
N MET A 1 17.33 2.08 -10.22
CA MET A 1 16.22 1.19 -9.87
C MET A 1 14.88 1.89 -10.12
N LYS A 2 13.97 1.20 -10.78
CA LYS A 2 12.64 1.75 -11.01
C LYS A 2 11.83 1.71 -9.72
N PHE A 3 10.92 2.67 -9.60
CA PHE A 3 10.11 2.80 -8.39
C PHE A 3 9.38 1.51 -8.00
N TYR A 4 8.75 0.84 -8.98
CA TYR A 4 8.00 -0.38 -8.69
C TYR A 4 8.91 -1.53 -8.25
N GLU A 5 10.11 -1.60 -8.81
CA GLU A 5 11.08 -2.61 -8.37
C GLU A 5 11.50 -2.37 -6.93
N PHE A 6 11.67 -1.09 -6.57
CA PHE A 6 12.00 -0.72 -5.19
C PHE A 6 10.88 -1.16 -4.23
N ILE A 7 9.64 -0.88 -4.60
CA ILE A 7 8.49 -1.26 -3.76
C ILE A 7 8.38 -2.78 -3.66
N GLU A 8 8.59 -3.50 -4.74
CA GLU A 8 8.57 -4.96 -4.71
C GLU A 8 9.67 -5.50 -3.79
N SER A 9 10.81 -4.84 -3.75
CA SER A 9 11.88 -5.23 -2.82
C SER A 9 11.43 -5.04 -1.38
N LEU A 10 10.77 -3.91 -1.09
CA LEU A 10 10.24 -3.68 0.25
C LEU A 10 9.21 -4.74 0.63
N GLN A 11 8.36 -5.12 -0.32
CA GLN A 11 7.35 -6.14 -0.08
C GLN A 11 8.01 -7.49 0.24
N SER A 12 9.06 -7.83 -0.50
CA SER A 12 9.77 -9.09 -0.27
C SER A 12 10.43 -9.13 1.09
N LEU A 13 10.97 -8.00 1.54
CA LEU A 13 11.60 -7.90 2.85
C LEU A 13 10.59 -7.84 3.99
N ASN A 14 9.33 -7.57 3.68
CA ASN A 14 8.28 -7.41 4.67
C ASN A 14 7.04 -8.21 4.28
N PRO A 15 7.14 -9.54 4.30
CA PRO A 15 6.05 -10.39 3.80
C PRO A 15 4.75 -10.26 4.59
N ASN A 16 4.82 -9.76 5.82
CA ASN A 16 3.65 -9.62 6.67
C ASN A 16 3.22 -8.17 6.85
N LYS A 17 3.62 -7.29 5.93
CA LYS A 17 3.26 -5.88 6.02
C LYS A 17 2.76 -5.36 4.69
N ILE A 18 1.78 -4.46 4.78
CA ILE A 18 1.22 -3.78 3.62
C ILE A 18 1.98 -2.47 3.45
N ILE A 19 2.54 -2.25 2.27
CA ILE A 19 3.27 -1.02 1.97
C ILE A 19 2.28 -0.01 1.39
N MET A 20 2.05 1.06 2.12
CA MET A 20 1.19 2.15 1.67
C MET A 20 2.06 3.33 1.27
N ILE A 21 1.99 3.70 0.00
CA ILE A 21 2.84 4.74 -0.57
C ILE A 21 2.08 6.05 -0.56
N LYS A 22 2.57 7.00 0.23
CA LYS A 22 1.94 8.31 0.31
C LYS A 22 2.46 9.21 -0.79
N THR A 23 1.56 9.70 -1.62
CA THR A 23 1.87 10.61 -2.72
C THR A 23 0.86 11.75 -2.66
N GLY A 24 1.28 12.90 -2.15
CA GLY A 24 0.38 14.02 -1.97
C GLY A 24 -0.76 13.69 -1.02
N ALA A 25 -1.98 13.83 -1.47
CA ALA A 25 -3.18 13.61 -0.66
C ALA A 25 -3.70 12.17 -0.75
N PHE A 26 -2.95 11.29 -1.40
CA PHE A 26 -3.40 9.91 -1.60
C PHE A 26 -2.37 8.91 -1.14
N PHE A 27 -2.87 7.74 -0.73
CA PHE A 27 -2.07 6.55 -0.56
C PHE A 27 -2.32 5.63 -1.74
N ASN A 28 -1.29 4.87 -2.13
CA ASN A 28 -1.40 3.82 -3.12
C ASN A 28 -0.70 2.58 -2.60
N SER A 29 -1.28 1.42 -2.90
CA SER A 29 -0.61 0.15 -2.67
C SER A 29 -0.63 -0.61 -3.98
N ILE A 30 0.45 -1.31 -4.30
CA ILE A 30 0.60 -1.95 -5.60
C ILE A 30 0.79 -3.46 -5.47
N GLY A 31 0.50 -4.15 -6.55
CA GLY A 31 0.75 -5.58 -6.68
C GLY A 31 0.07 -6.40 -5.59
N ARG A 32 0.89 -7.15 -4.86
CA ARG A 32 0.42 -8.00 -3.76
C ARG A 32 -0.47 -7.25 -2.78
N ASP A 33 -0.04 -6.06 -2.39
CA ASP A 33 -0.75 -5.30 -1.36
C ASP A 33 -2.07 -4.74 -1.88
N ALA A 34 -2.14 -4.41 -3.15
CA ALA A 34 -3.39 -3.96 -3.77
C ALA A 34 -4.45 -5.04 -3.68
N ILE A 35 -4.07 -6.29 -3.97
CA ILE A 35 -4.99 -7.42 -3.91
C ILE A 35 -5.48 -7.63 -2.49
N ILE A 36 -4.57 -7.57 -1.52
CA ILE A 36 -4.93 -7.76 -0.11
C ILE A 36 -5.91 -6.68 0.36
N LEU A 37 -5.65 -5.44 -0.01
CA LEU A 37 -6.53 -4.34 0.38
C LEU A 37 -7.90 -4.42 -0.28
N GLU A 38 -7.94 -4.90 -1.50
CA GLU A 38 -9.22 -5.13 -2.19
C GLU A 38 -10.08 -6.11 -1.39
N TYR A 39 -9.49 -7.23 -1.00
CA TYR A 39 -10.22 -8.24 -0.24
C TYR A 39 -10.54 -7.81 1.18
N THR A 40 -9.61 -7.12 1.82
CA THR A 40 -9.73 -6.80 3.24
C THR A 40 -10.61 -5.59 3.50
N LEU A 41 -10.45 -4.55 2.67
CA LEU A 41 -11.14 -3.28 2.88
C LEU A 41 -12.21 -2.98 1.83
N GLY A 42 -12.34 -3.83 0.83
CA GLY A 42 -13.31 -3.61 -0.23
C GLY A 42 -12.94 -2.48 -1.18
N LEU A 43 -11.66 -2.11 -1.24
CA LEU A 43 -11.21 -1.03 -2.11
C LEU A 43 -11.10 -1.54 -3.53
N LYS A 44 -11.40 -0.65 -4.48
CA LYS A 44 -11.40 -1.04 -5.88
C LYS A 44 -9.99 -1.03 -6.46
N ARG A 45 -9.63 -2.13 -7.09
CA ARG A 45 -8.32 -2.30 -7.72
C ARG A 45 -8.36 -1.81 -9.17
N SER A 46 -7.31 -1.11 -9.59
CA SER A 46 -7.11 -0.70 -10.98
C SER A 46 -5.82 -1.33 -11.49
N CYS A 47 -5.87 -1.92 -12.68
CA CYS A 47 -4.68 -2.51 -13.27
C CYS A 47 -4.29 -1.69 -14.50
N PHE A 48 -3.01 -1.35 -14.64
CA PHE A 48 -2.59 -0.38 -15.64
C PHE A 48 -1.48 -0.83 -16.58
N ALA A 49 -0.66 -1.77 -16.23
CA ALA A 49 0.41 -2.20 -17.14
C ALA A 49 0.77 -3.65 -16.90
N LYS A 50 0.58 -4.50 -17.91
CA LYS A 50 1.01 -5.91 -17.88
C LYS A 50 0.76 -6.60 -16.53
N GLY A 51 -0.44 -6.45 -16.03
CA GLY A 51 -0.81 -7.08 -14.77
C GLY A 51 -0.41 -6.33 -13.52
N LEU A 52 0.18 -5.16 -13.67
CA LEU A 52 0.52 -4.33 -12.52
C LEU A 52 -0.74 -3.59 -12.06
N CYS A 53 -1.16 -3.88 -10.84
CA CYS A 53 -2.40 -3.33 -10.29
C CYS A 53 -2.12 -2.48 -9.07
N LYS A 54 -3.02 -1.54 -8.80
CA LYS A 54 -2.91 -0.69 -7.63
C LYS A 54 -4.28 -0.42 -7.04
N VAL A 55 -4.29 -0.07 -5.75
CA VAL A 55 -5.43 0.46 -5.04
C VAL A 55 -5.05 1.82 -4.53
N GLY A 56 -5.84 2.85 -4.88
CA GLY A 56 -5.60 4.21 -4.41
C GLY A 56 -6.70 4.63 -3.46
N PHE A 57 -6.36 5.39 -2.43
CA PHE A 57 -7.34 5.87 -1.46
C PHE A 57 -6.83 7.15 -0.81
N PRO A 58 -7.74 8.07 -0.41
CA PRO A 58 -7.32 9.33 0.18
C PRO A 58 -6.62 9.15 1.52
N VAL A 59 -5.68 10.04 1.82
CA VAL A 59 -5.03 10.06 3.14
C VAL A 59 -6.07 10.26 4.24
N SER A 60 -7.11 11.06 3.97
CA SER A 60 -8.18 11.28 4.94
C SER A 60 -8.94 9.99 5.28
N TYR A 61 -9.09 9.09 4.31
CA TYR A 61 -9.73 7.80 4.57
C TYR A 61 -8.94 7.01 5.60
N VAL A 62 -7.62 6.97 5.44
CA VAL A 62 -6.76 6.26 6.38
C VAL A 62 -6.81 6.91 7.76
N ARG A 63 -6.71 8.26 7.79
CA ARG A 63 -6.75 8.98 9.05
C ARG A 63 -8.04 8.71 9.82
N ASP A 64 -9.16 8.74 9.12
CA ASP A 64 -10.47 8.60 9.77
C ASP A 64 -10.81 7.15 10.11
N ASN A 65 -10.16 6.18 9.47
CA ASN A 65 -10.47 4.76 9.66
C ASN A 65 -9.26 3.93 10.10
N LEU A 66 -8.24 4.59 10.63
CA LEU A 66 -6.96 3.93 10.92
C LEU A 66 -7.12 2.72 11.84
N GLU A 67 -7.88 2.86 12.91
CA GLU A 67 -8.03 1.76 13.87
C GLU A 67 -8.75 0.58 13.27
N GLU A 68 -9.76 0.84 12.46
CA GLU A 68 -10.49 -0.22 11.77
C GLU A 68 -9.61 -0.93 10.75
N ILE A 69 -8.81 -0.15 10.00
CA ILE A 69 -7.88 -0.71 9.02
C ILE A 69 -6.86 -1.60 9.71
N LYS A 70 -6.26 -1.11 10.79
CA LYS A 70 -5.28 -1.88 11.55
C LYS A 70 -5.88 -3.17 12.09
N LYS A 71 -7.09 -3.10 12.60
CA LYS A 71 -7.77 -4.28 13.15
C LYS A 71 -8.01 -5.33 12.08
N ARG A 72 -8.51 -4.92 10.93
CA ARG A 72 -8.78 -5.86 9.84
C ARG A 72 -7.51 -6.52 9.32
N LEU A 73 -6.44 -5.76 9.22
CA LEU A 73 -5.16 -6.31 8.78
C LEU A 73 -4.56 -7.21 9.85
N LYS A 74 -4.69 -6.83 11.11
CA LYS A 74 -4.17 -7.63 12.22
C LYS A 74 -4.84 -9.01 12.28
N ASP A 75 -6.12 -9.06 11.95
CA ASP A 75 -6.85 -10.33 11.92
C ASP A 75 -6.25 -11.31 10.90
N LYS A 76 -5.47 -10.78 9.95
CA LYS A 76 -4.76 -11.58 8.96
C LYS A 76 -3.26 -11.61 9.22
N ASN A 77 -2.84 -11.20 10.42
CA ASN A 77 -1.43 -11.12 10.82
C ASN A 77 -0.63 -10.17 9.94
N LEU A 78 -1.22 -9.06 9.55
CA LEU A 78 -0.58 -8.07 8.69
C LEU A 78 -0.40 -6.74 9.42
N GLY A 79 0.75 -6.11 9.23
CA GLY A 79 1.02 -4.77 9.70
C GLY A 79 1.02 -3.78 8.53
N ILE A 80 1.39 -2.55 8.81
CA ILE A 80 1.41 -1.47 7.82
C ILE A 80 2.77 -0.78 7.85
N ILE A 81 3.32 -0.52 6.65
CA ILE A 81 4.47 0.36 6.49
C ILE A 81 4.02 1.50 5.58
N ILE A 82 4.21 2.72 6.05
CA ILE A 82 3.91 3.90 5.23
C ILE A 82 5.21 4.41 4.63
N TYR A 83 5.28 4.44 3.31
CA TYR A 83 6.39 5.02 2.58
C TYR A 83 5.94 6.37 2.04
N ASP A 84 6.58 7.44 2.52
CA ASP A 84 6.25 8.80 2.11
C ASP A 84 7.28 9.29 1.10
N GLU A 85 6.88 9.49 -0.14
CA GLU A 85 7.78 9.92 -1.22
C GLU A 85 8.52 11.21 -0.89
N VAL A 86 7.86 12.12 -0.19
CA VAL A 86 8.48 13.40 0.16
C VAL A 86 9.55 13.21 1.23
N LYS A 87 9.25 12.41 2.25
CA LYS A 87 10.18 12.20 3.36
C LYS A 87 11.21 11.12 3.08
N ASN A 88 10.82 10.08 2.37
CA ASN A 88 11.65 8.90 2.14
C ASN A 88 12.14 8.78 0.71
N GLY A 89 11.83 9.74 -0.12
CA GLY A 89 11.99 9.65 -1.56
C GLY A 89 13.40 9.83 -2.09
N ARG A 90 14.32 9.07 -1.58
CA ARG A 90 15.72 9.12 -2.02
C ARG A 90 16.17 7.79 -2.60
N TYR A 91 15.24 7.10 -3.22
CA TYR A 91 15.52 5.79 -3.80
C TYR A 91 16.22 5.86 -5.16
N LYS A 92 16.49 7.03 -5.60
CA LYS A 92 17.17 7.22 -6.89
C LYS A 92 18.48 6.47 -6.98
#